data_89b87de77da9285447f95c08df78d5b6
#
_entry.id   89b87de77da9285447f95c08df78d5b6
#
_cell.length_a   1.000
_cell.length_b   1.000
_cell.length_c   1.000
_cell.angle_alpha   90.00
_cell.angle_beta   90.00
_cell.angle_gamma   90.00
#
_symmetry.space_group_name_H-M   'P 1'
#
loop_
_entity.id
_entity.type
_entity.pdbx_description
1 polymer ?
#
loop_
_entity_poly.entity_id
_entity_poly.type
_entity_poly.pdbx_seq_one_letter_code
_entity_poly.pdbx_strand_id
1 'polypeptide(L)'
;MDDKLENEKAVIGAMCCDPDEADAAFTLRPDDFTGRHREIYRVAKDLYGRGVIPDLVALNNELDAIGKLASVGGSAYLSDLVIFVPHVANVGYYVSKVREESHRRRLRSLSMLLNSNCDTMPVKELLASIDGCADVLRGTESKGPEKISVAIGKAFKQMELATLNKGEITGVSTGLPDLDIMLAGLNPGKLYILAGRPGMGKSALALDMARHASRGLDGTPVLFFSHEMPDVELAQRSLCSEGRVDGAVARIGGMTSADFSRLGDAANVLHQSNLWIDDTPVMTAAGIAAKAKAMKKK
;
A
#
# COMPACT_ATOMS: atom_id res chain seq x y z
N MET A 1 -6.18 -19.79 -30.50
CA MET A 1 -5.09 -20.48 -29.81
C MET A 1 -4.69 -19.63 -28.64
N ASP A 2 -4.43 -20.20 -27.45
CA ASP A 2 -4.54 -19.45 -26.20
C ASP A 2 -3.28 -18.63 -25.92
N ASP A 3 -3.25 -17.37 -26.36
CA ASP A 3 -2.19 -16.39 -26.03
C ASP A 3 -1.82 -16.35 -24.52
N LYS A 4 -2.74 -16.82 -23.68
CA LYS A 4 -2.61 -16.90 -22.22
C LYS A 4 -1.61 -17.96 -21.78
N LEU A 5 -1.70 -19.15 -22.37
CA LEU A 5 -0.78 -20.25 -22.10
C LEU A 5 0.62 -19.96 -22.64
N GLU A 6 0.72 -19.20 -23.72
CA GLU A 6 2.00 -18.77 -24.30
C GLU A 6 2.76 -17.83 -23.37
N ASN A 7 2.06 -16.89 -22.73
CA ASN A 7 2.71 -16.00 -21.74
C ASN A 7 3.20 -16.79 -20.52
N GLU A 8 2.43 -17.77 -20.02
CA GLU A 8 2.87 -18.63 -18.92
C GLU A 8 4.10 -19.46 -19.30
N LYS A 9 4.14 -20.03 -20.54
CA LYS A 9 5.29 -20.76 -21.06
C LYS A 9 6.53 -19.86 -21.16
N ALA A 10 6.36 -18.66 -21.70
CA ALA A 10 7.47 -17.69 -21.85
C ALA A 10 8.09 -17.32 -20.49
N VAL A 11 7.27 -17.12 -19.46
CA VAL A 11 7.77 -16.83 -18.10
C VAL A 11 8.54 -18.01 -17.52
N ILE A 12 7.99 -19.23 -17.57
CA ILE A 12 8.66 -20.42 -17.01
C ILE A 12 9.94 -20.72 -17.79
N GLY A 13 9.89 -20.68 -19.11
CA GLY A 13 11.06 -20.93 -19.95
C GLY A 13 12.18 -19.92 -19.69
N ALA A 14 11.86 -18.65 -19.51
CA ALA A 14 12.85 -17.62 -19.19
C ALA A 14 13.53 -17.87 -17.84
N MET A 15 12.79 -18.32 -16.80
CA MET A 15 13.37 -18.70 -15.51
C MET A 15 14.39 -19.84 -15.63
N CYS A 16 14.22 -20.71 -16.63
CA CYS A 16 15.12 -21.83 -16.86
C CYS A 16 16.34 -21.45 -17.70
N CYS A 17 16.20 -20.44 -18.58
CA CYS A 17 17.26 -20.02 -19.48
C CYS A 17 18.23 -19.04 -18.82
N ASP A 18 17.71 -18.02 -18.16
CA ASP A 18 18.48 -16.96 -17.49
C ASP A 18 17.75 -16.46 -16.25
N PRO A 19 17.99 -17.07 -15.08
CA PRO A 19 17.33 -16.68 -13.85
C PRO A 19 17.64 -15.26 -13.38
N ASP A 20 18.82 -14.73 -13.71
CA ASP A 20 19.24 -13.39 -13.30
C ASP A 20 18.50 -12.31 -14.10
N GLU A 21 18.36 -12.48 -15.40
CA GLU A 21 17.51 -11.60 -16.22
C GLU A 21 16.01 -11.85 -15.99
N ALA A 22 15.63 -13.04 -15.51
CA ALA A 22 14.25 -13.43 -15.23
C ALA A 22 13.79 -13.10 -13.79
N ASP A 23 14.51 -12.26 -13.04
CA ASP A 23 14.21 -11.95 -11.63
C ASP A 23 12.76 -11.49 -11.42
N ALA A 24 12.19 -10.76 -12.38
CA ALA A 24 10.80 -10.35 -12.38
C ALA A 24 9.81 -11.53 -12.35
N ALA A 25 10.18 -12.68 -12.93
CA ALA A 25 9.33 -13.87 -12.97
C ALA A 25 9.11 -14.46 -11.57
N PHE A 26 10.11 -14.39 -10.70
CA PHE A 26 10.02 -14.92 -9.33
C PHE A 26 9.11 -14.09 -8.42
N THR A 27 8.65 -12.93 -8.86
CA THR A 27 7.65 -12.12 -8.14
C THR A 27 6.24 -12.67 -8.23
N LEU A 28 5.95 -13.56 -9.18
CA LEU A 28 4.65 -14.21 -9.33
C LEU A 28 4.41 -15.27 -8.23
N ARG A 29 3.15 -15.69 -8.12
CA ARG A 29 2.73 -16.79 -7.22
C ARG A 29 2.37 -18.03 -8.03
N PRO A 30 2.49 -19.24 -7.47
CA PRO A 30 2.05 -20.45 -8.17
C PRO A 30 0.58 -20.38 -8.64
N ASP A 31 -0.28 -19.68 -7.87
CA ASP A 31 -1.69 -19.47 -8.22
C ASP A 31 -1.92 -18.48 -9.38
N ASP A 32 -0.88 -17.79 -9.82
CA ASP A 32 -0.95 -16.95 -11.02
C ASP A 32 -0.88 -17.77 -12.31
N PHE A 33 -0.50 -19.05 -12.20
CA PHE A 33 -0.41 -20.00 -13.30
C PHE A 33 -1.58 -20.98 -13.31
N THR A 34 -1.79 -21.64 -14.46
CA THR A 34 -2.88 -22.61 -14.68
C THR A 34 -2.36 -24.03 -14.85
N GLY A 35 -3.19 -25.00 -14.43
CA GLY A 35 -2.94 -26.42 -14.67
C GLY A 35 -1.51 -26.85 -14.31
N ARG A 36 -0.84 -27.51 -15.28
CA ARG A 36 0.52 -28.02 -15.13
C ARG A 36 1.59 -26.94 -14.92
N HIS A 37 1.39 -25.73 -15.45
CA HIS A 37 2.32 -24.62 -15.28
C HIS A 37 2.44 -24.18 -13.81
N ARG A 38 1.36 -24.28 -13.04
CA ARG A 38 1.36 -24.01 -11.60
C ARG A 38 2.36 -24.91 -10.86
N GLU A 39 2.35 -26.20 -11.17
CA GLU A 39 3.25 -27.16 -10.51
C GLU A 39 4.70 -26.95 -10.93
N ILE A 40 4.95 -26.75 -12.22
CA ILE A 40 6.29 -26.47 -12.74
C ILE A 40 6.85 -25.19 -12.12
N TYR A 41 6.08 -24.12 -12.12
CA TYR A 41 6.48 -22.85 -11.54
C TYR A 41 6.76 -22.95 -10.03
N ARG A 42 5.93 -23.72 -9.29
CA ARG A 42 6.14 -23.94 -7.85
C ARG A 42 7.48 -24.59 -7.58
N VAL A 43 7.83 -25.63 -8.33
CA VAL A 43 9.11 -26.34 -8.18
C VAL A 43 10.28 -25.44 -8.60
N ALA A 44 10.15 -24.69 -9.72
CA ALA A 44 11.17 -23.75 -10.15
C ALA A 44 11.44 -22.66 -9.10
N LYS A 45 10.39 -22.13 -8.52
CA LYS A 45 10.50 -21.10 -7.45
C LYS A 45 11.12 -21.65 -6.17
N ASP A 46 10.81 -22.89 -5.80
CA ASP A 46 11.40 -23.57 -4.63
C ASP A 46 12.89 -23.84 -4.84
N LEU A 47 13.29 -24.34 -6.00
CA LEU A 47 14.70 -24.51 -6.38
C LEU A 47 15.47 -23.20 -6.26
N TYR A 48 14.95 -22.14 -6.87
CA TYR A 48 15.56 -20.82 -6.80
C TYR A 48 15.68 -20.30 -5.36
N GLY A 49 14.65 -20.52 -4.54
CA GLY A 49 14.66 -20.16 -3.11
C GLY A 49 15.71 -20.91 -2.29
N ARG A 50 16.10 -22.11 -2.72
CA ARG A 50 17.21 -22.91 -2.17
C ARG A 50 18.59 -22.54 -2.74
N GLY A 51 18.66 -21.55 -3.66
CA GLY A 51 19.89 -21.14 -4.32
C GLY A 51 20.32 -22.06 -5.47
N VAL A 52 19.39 -22.90 -5.98
CA VAL A 52 19.63 -23.78 -7.13
C VAL A 52 18.98 -23.15 -8.36
N ILE A 53 19.75 -23.03 -9.44
CA ILE A 53 19.23 -22.58 -10.74
C ILE A 53 18.21 -23.59 -11.24
N PRO A 54 16.95 -23.16 -11.55
CA PRO A 54 15.91 -24.09 -12.01
C PRO A 54 16.06 -24.43 -13.48
N ASP A 55 17.22 -24.97 -13.87
CA ASP A 55 17.45 -25.46 -15.21
C ASP A 55 16.62 -26.73 -15.55
N LEU A 56 16.64 -27.15 -16.80
CA LEU A 56 15.89 -28.29 -17.28
C LEU A 56 16.19 -29.57 -16.50
N VAL A 57 17.45 -29.79 -16.11
CA VAL A 57 17.88 -31.00 -15.40
C VAL A 57 17.40 -30.99 -13.96
N ALA A 58 17.58 -29.86 -13.28
CA ALA A 58 17.13 -29.66 -11.89
C ALA A 58 15.62 -29.80 -11.78
N LEU A 59 14.85 -29.21 -12.72
CA LEU A 59 13.39 -29.33 -12.77
C LEU A 59 12.93 -30.77 -13.02
N ASN A 60 13.56 -31.48 -13.96
CA ASN A 60 13.24 -32.89 -14.22
C ASN A 60 13.44 -33.74 -12.96
N ASN A 61 14.60 -33.62 -12.33
CA ASN A 61 14.96 -34.41 -11.15
C ASN A 61 14.01 -34.14 -9.98
N GLU A 62 13.70 -32.87 -9.73
CA GLU A 62 12.82 -32.47 -8.62
C GLU A 62 11.36 -32.89 -8.86
N LEU A 63 10.85 -32.73 -10.10
CA LEU A 63 9.50 -33.16 -10.48
C LEU A 63 9.37 -34.68 -10.45
N ASP A 64 10.42 -35.43 -10.81
CA ASP A 64 10.46 -36.90 -10.72
C ASP A 64 10.49 -37.36 -9.26
N ALA A 65 11.31 -36.75 -8.43
CA ALA A 65 11.42 -37.04 -6.99
C ALA A 65 10.09 -36.88 -6.24
N ILE A 66 9.26 -35.90 -6.66
CA ILE A 66 7.92 -35.70 -6.07
C ILE A 66 6.82 -36.48 -6.83
N GLY A 67 7.18 -37.31 -7.81
CA GLY A 67 6.24 -38.14 -8.59
C GLY A 67 5.30 -37.36 -9.49
N LYS A 68 5.63 -36.10 -9.87
CA LYS A 68 4.76 -35.25 -10.68
C LYS A 68 5.22 -35.06 -12.11
N LEU A 69 6.37 -35.57 -12.51
CA LEU A 69 6.94 -35.40 -13.84
C LEU A 69 5.97 -35.82 -14.96
N ALA A 70 5.35 -36.98 -14.82
CA ALA A 70 4.38 -37.48 -15.84
C ALA A 70 3.13 -36.58 -15.92
N SER A 71 2.64 -36.05 -14.79
CA SER A 71 1.44 -35.22 -14.73
C SER A 71 1.63 -33.84 -15.35
N VAL A 72 2.85 -33.32 -15.40
CA VAL A 72 3.17 -32.02 -16.03
C VAL A 72 3.50 -32.14 -17.53
N GLY A 73 3.57 -33.37 -18.07
CA GLY A 73 3.81 -33.65 -19.49
C GLY A 73 5.19 -34.23 -19.79
N GLY A 74 5.93 -34.65 -18.75
CA GLY A 74 7.24 -35.31 -18.87
C GLY A 74 8.35 -34.37 -19.34
N SER A 75 9.56 -34.95 -19.46
CA SER A 75 10.77 -34.21 -19.87
C SER A 75 10.64 -33.54 -21.23
N ALA A 76 9.89 -34.12 -22.14
CA ALA A 76 9.65 -33.54 -23.48
C ALA A 76 8.95 -32.17 -23.38
N TYR A 77 7.92 -32.09 -22.54
CA TYR A 77 7.21 -30.81 -22.36
C TYR A 77 8.08 -29.74 -21.66
N LEU A 78 8.92 -30.13 -20.72
CA LEU A 78 9.85 -29.21 -20.08
C LEU A 78 10.88 -28.68 -21.08
N SER A 79 11.37 -29.54 -21.98
CA SER A 79 12.26 -29.13 -23.08
C SER A 79 11.56 -28.13 -24.03
N ASP A 80 10.30 -28.39 -24.38
CA ASP A 80 9.51 -27.46 -25.20
C ASP A 80 9.34 -26.09 -24.55
N LEU A 81 9.19 -26.01 -23.21
CA LEU A 81 9.09 -24.75 -22.47
C LEU A 81 10.38 -23.92 -22.57
N VAL A 82 11.53 -24.56 -22.48
CA VAL A 82 12.84 -23.89 -22.56
C VAL A 82 13.09 -23.39 -23.98
N ILE A 83 12.73 -24.18 -25.00
CA ILE A 83 12.88 -23.81 -26.41
C ILE A 83 11.92 -22.67 -26.83
N PHE A 84 10.75 -22.59 -26.17
CA PHE A 84 9.69 -21.64 -26.53
C PHE A 84 10.03 -20.18 -26.18
N VAL A 85 11.08 -19.89 -25.42
CA VAL A 85 11.36 -18.52 -24.94
C VAL A 85 11.68 -17.57 -26.11
N PRO A 86 10.83 -16.59 -26.43
CA PRO A 86 11.06 -15.70 -27.57
C PRO A 86 12.23 -14.74 -27.32
N HIS A 87 12.30 -14.16 -26.10
CA HIS A 87 13.36 -13.25 -25.69
C HIS A 87 13.30 -13.03 -24.17
N VAL A 88 14.38 -13.35 -23.44
CA VAL A 88 14.41 -13.22 -21.97
C VAL A 88 14.24 -11.78 -21.53
N ALA A 89 14.80 -10.80 -22.28
CA ALA A 89 14.65 -9.38 -22.00
C ALA A 89 13.18 -8.89 -21.93
N ASN A 90 12.23 -9.63 -22.51
CA ASN A 90 10.81 -9.28 -22.49
C ASN A 90 10.03 -9.94 -21.33
N VAL A 91 10.70 -10.61 -20.40
CA VAL A 91 10.08 -11.30 -19.27
C VAL A 91 9.13 -10.41 -18.48
N GLY A 92 9.51 -9.16 -18.21
CA GLY A 92 8.66 -8.19 -17.51
C GLY A 92 7.29 -7.98 -18.18
N TYR A 93 7.24 -7.99 -19.51
CA TYR A 93 6.00 -7.92 -20.27
C TYR A 93 5.14 -9.17 -20.06
N TYR A 94 5.72 -10.37 -20.19
CA TYR A 94 4.99 -11.63 -20.00
C TYR A 94 4.50 -11.79 -18.56
N VAL A 95 5.32 -11.41 -17.57
CA VAL A 95 4.94 -11.37 -16.15
C VAL A 95 3.71 -10.49 -15.93
N SER A 96 3.67 -9.30 -16.54
CA SER A 96 2.52 -8.40 -16.45
C SER A 96 1.24 -9.02 -17.02
N LYS A 97 1.34 -9.76 -18.14
CA LYS A 97 0.22 -10.45 -18.78
C LYS A 97 -0.28 -11.63 -17.96
N VAL A 98 0.62 -12.45 -17.42
CA VAL A 98 0.26 -13.57 -16.51
C VAL A 98 -0.45 -13.04 -15.28
N ARG A 99 0.06 -11.94 -14.66
CA ARG A 99 -0.56 -11.30 -13.49
C ARG A 99 -1.94 -10.75 -13.82
N GLU A 100 -2.10 -10.05 -14.93
CA GLU A 100 -3.37 -9.51 -15.38
C GLU A 100 -4.42 -10.62 -15.56
N GLU A 101 -4.06 -11.72 -16.19
CA GLU A 101 -4.98 -12.83 -16.40
C GLU A 101 -5.30 -13.59 -15.11
N SER A 102 -4.33 -13.72 -14.19
CA SER A 102 -4.57 -14.21 -12.83
C SER A 102 -5.61 -13.36 -12.10
N HIS A 103 -5.46 -12.04 -12.17
CA HIS A 103 -6.41 -11.09 -11.56
C HIS A 103 -7.80 -11.25 -12.15
N ARG A 104 -7.92 -11.41 -13.47
CA ARG A 104 -9.21 -11.68 -14.15
C ARG A 104 -9.84 -13.00 -13.70
N ARG A 105 -9.04 -14.05 -13.52
CA ARG A 105 -9.53 -15.34 -12.99
C ARG A 105 -10.08 -15.20 -11.58
N ARG A 106 -9.36 -14.50 -10.70
CA ARG A 106 -9.81 -14.23 -9.31
C ARG A 106 -11.11 -13.44 -9.26
N LEU A 107 -11.25 -12.42 -10.12
CA LEU A 107 -12.48 -11.64 -10.23
C LEU A 107 -13.65 -12.48 -10.71
N ARG A 108 -13.43 -13.39 -11.70
CA ARG A 108 -14.47 -14.33 -12.14
C ARG A 108 -14.89 -15.28 -11.02
N SER A 109 -13.91 -15.83 -10.28
CA SER A 109 -14.20 -16.72 -9.15
C SER A 109 -14.98 -16.02 -8.05
N LEU A 110 -14.60 -14.75 -7.73
CA LEU A 110 -15.34 -13.92 -6.79
C LEU A 110 -16.78 -13.67 -7.28
N SER A 111 -16.97 -13.32 -8.55
CA SER A 111 -18.30 -13.12 -9.15
C SER A 111 -19.17 -14.37 -9.04
N MET A 112 -18.61 -15.56 -9.31
CA MET A 112 -19.33 -16.82 -9.15
C MET A 112 -19.70 -17.08 -7.67
N LEU A 113 -18.78 -16.84 -6.74
CA LEU A 113 -19.02 -16.99 -5.31
C LEU A 113 -20.12 -16.05 -4.83
N LEU A 114 -20.09 -14.79 -5.23
CA LEU A 114 -21.11 -13.82 -4.89
C LEU A 114 -22.48 -14.20 -5.45
N ASN A 115 -22.53 -14.61 -6.73
CA ASN A 115 -23.78 -15.01 -7.36
C ASN A 115 -24.41 -16.27 -6.71
N SER A 116 -23.58 -17.25 -6.33
CA SER A 116 -24.10 -18.50 -5.74
C SER A 116 -24.50 -18.36 -4.28
N ASN A 117 -23.98 -17.37 -3.55
CA ASN A 117 -24.19 -17.25 -2.12
C ASN A 117 -24.91 -15.95 -1.70
N CYS A 118 -25.35 -15.13 -2.65
CA CYS A 118 -25.97 -13.82 -2.38
C CYS A 118 -27.18 -13.93 -1.44
N ASP A 119 -27.98 -14.97 -1.58
CA ASP A 119 -29.21 -15.17 -0.80
C ASP A 119 -29.01 -16.00 0.47
N THR A 120 -27.88 -16.68 0.63
CA THR A 120 -27.63 -17.65 1.71
C THR A 120 -26.56 -17.20 2.70
N MET A 121 -25.59 -16.41 2.26
CA MET A 121 -24.45 -15.96 3.07
C MET A 121 -24.72 -14.59 3.71
N PRO A 122 -24.33 -14.38 4.99
CA PRO A 122 -24.45 -13.06 5.63
C PRO A 122 -23.71 -11.98 4.82
N VAL A 123 -24.32 -10.81 4.66
CA VAL A 123 -23.76 -9.68 3.89
C VAL A 123 -22.35 -9.31 4.37
N LYS A 124 -22.08 -9.42 5.67
CA LYS A 124 -20.76 -9.15 6.25
C LYS A 124 -19.67 -10.07 5.69
N GLU A 125 -19.99 -11.34 5.46
CA GLU A 125 -19.04 -12.31 4.90
C GLU A 125 -18.83 -12.12 3.40
N LEU A 126 -19.88 -11.73 2.66
CA LEU A 126 -19.78 -11.33 1.27
C LEU A 126 -18.87 -10.12 1.11
N LEU A 127 -19.03 -9.09 1.95
CA LEU A 127 -18.17 -7.91 1.95
C LEU A 127 -16.71 -8.27 2.29
N ALA A 128 -16.48 -9.13 3.28
CA ALA A 128 -15.13 -9.60 3.61
C ALA A 128 -14.46 -10.34 2.43
N SER A 129 -15.22 -11.10 1.67
CA SER A 129 -14.73 -11.79 0.46
C SER A 129 -14.33 -10.80 -0.65
N ILE A 130 -15.09 -9.73 -0.81
CA ILE A 130 -14.78 -8.64 -1.75
C ILE A 130 -13.50 -7.92 -1.31
N ASP A 131 -13.40 -7.54 -0.05
CA ASP A 131 -12.24 -6.84 0.51
C ASP A 131 -10.98 -7.69 0.39
N GLY A 132 -11.05 -8.99 0.74
CA GLY A 132 -9.95 -9.92 0.60
C GLY A 132 -9.47 -10.07 -0.85
N CYS A 133 -10.38 -10.17 -1.80
CA CYS A 133 -10.03 -10.20 -3.22
C CYS A 133 -9.40 -8.88 -3.67
N ALA A 134 -9.97 -7.74 -3.25
CA ALA A 134 -9.48 -6.43 -3.60
C ALA A 134 -8.05 -6.18 -3.07
N ASP A 135 -7.72 -6.65 -1.86
CA ASP A 135 -6.38 -6.52 -1.28
C ASP A 135 -5.34 -7.33 -2.06
N VAL A 136 -5.69 -8.54 -2.47
CA VAL A 136 -4.84 -9.38 -3.32
C VAL A 136 -4.60 -8.72 -4.70
N LEU A 137 -5.66 -8.16 -5.31
CA LEU A 137 -5.58 -7.52 -6.63
C LEU A 137 -4.80 -6.20 -6.60
N ARG A 138 -4.85 -5.46 -5.49
CA ARG A 138 -4.10 -4.21 -5.31
C ARG A 138 -2.61 -4.43 -5.08
N GLY A 139 -2.17 -5.68 -5.01
CA GLY A 139 -0.76 -5.99 -4.80
C GLY A 139 -0.23 -5.44 -3.47
N THR A 140 -1.03 -5.49 -2.40
CA THR A 140 -0.52 -5.35 -1.03
C THR A 140 0.32 -6.59 -0.69
N GLU A 141 1.32 -6.86 -1.56
CA GLU A 141 2.33 -7.85 -1.28
C GLU A 141 3.13 -7.33 -0.09
N SER A 142 3.00 -8.00 1.04
CA SER A 142 4.04 -7.90 2.06
C SER A 142 5.35 -8.27 1.35
N LYS A 143 6.26 -7.32 1.23
CA LYS A 143 7.63 -7.63 0.79
C LYS A 143 8.08 -8.79 1.64
N GLY A 144 8.49 -9.88 0.99
CA GLY A 144 9.06 -11.02 1.72
C GLY A 144 10.27 -10.57 2.56
N PRO A 145 10.79 -11.44 3.43
CA PRO A 145 11.97 -11.12 4.21
C PRO A 145 13.13 -10.76 3.27
N GLU A 146 13.67 -9.55 3.44
CA GLU A 146 14.79 -9.03 2.68
C GLU A 146 16.09 -9.23 3.48
N LYS A 147 17.18 -9.64 2.83
CA LYS A 147 18.47 -9.77 3.51
C LYS A 147 18.90 -8.42 4.08
N ILE A 148 19.47 -8.43 5.30
CA ILE A 148 19.94 -7.21 5.98
C ILE A 148 20.95 -6.42 5.11
N SER A 149 21.74 -7.09 4.27
CA SER A 149 22.70 -6.46 3.36
C SER A 149 22.04 -5.44 2.41
N VAL A 150 20.84 -5.75 1.90
CA VAL A 150 20.08 -4.84 1.02
C VAL A 150 19.53 -3.65 1.82
N ALA A 151 19.02 -3.93 3.04
CA ALA A 151 18.53 -2.88 3.94
C ALA A 151 19.66 -1.93 4.38
N ILE A 152 20.88 -2.43 4.61
CA ILE A 152 22.07 -1.62 4.92
C ILE A 152 22.35 -0.61 3.79
N GLY A 153 22.35 -1.04 2.53
CA GLY A 153 22.57 -0.12 1.39
C GLY A 153 21.55 1.01 1.33
N LYS A 154 20.27 0.71 1.62
CA LYS A 154 19.20 1.73 1.70
C LYS A 154 19.42 2.68 2.90
N ALA A 155 19.84 2.14 4.05
CA ALA A 155 20.10 2.94 5.25
C ALA A 155 21.29 3.90 5.05
N PHE A 156 22.39 3.45 4.44
CA PHE A 156 23.53 4.31 4.11
C PHE A 156 23.11 5.47 3.21
N LYS A 157 22.35 5.20 2.15
CA LYS A 157 21.85 6.23 1.24
C LYS A 157 20.97 7.26 1.95
N GLN A 158 20.13 6.82 2.91
CA GLN A 158 19.33 7.74 3.72
C GLN A 158 20.20 8.61 4.66
N MET A 159 21.24 8.02 5.26
CA MET A 159 22.20 8.78 6.11
C MET A 159 23.00 9.81 5.31
N GLU A 160 23.41 9.47 4.10
CA GLU A 160 24.11 10.40 3.20
C GLU A 160 23.20 11.58 2.84
N LEU A 161 21.94 11.32 2.44
CA LEU A 161 20.97 12.38 2.15
C LEU A 161 20.69 13.26 3.37
N ALA A 162 20.55 12.68 4.56
CA ALA A 162 20.38 13.44 5.79
C ALA A 162 21.61 14.30 6.14
N THR A 163 22.81 13.82 5.78
CA THR A 163 24.06 14.57 6.00
C THR A 163 24.20 15.75 5.03
N LEU A 164 23.71 15.62 3.80
CA LEU A 164 23.67 16.70 2.81
C LEU A 164 22.67 17.79 3.21
N ASN A 165 21.54 17.42 3.81
CA ASN A 165 20.47 18.31 4.24
C ASN A 165 20.62 18.69 5.73
N LYS A 166 21.81 19.10 6.14
CA LYS A 166 22.10 19.46 7.55
C LYS A 166 21.11 20.51 8.09
N GLY A 167 20.35 20.12 9.11
CA GLY A 167 19.40 21.00 9.81
C GLY A 167 17.99 21.01 9.25
N GLU A 168 17.70 20.31 8.14
CA GLU A 168 16.35 20.12 7.64
C GLU A 168 15.70 18.89 8.28
N ILE A 169 14.41 19.04 8.59
CA ILE A 169 13.59 17.95 9.11
C ILE A 169 13.29 17.00 7.95
N THR A 170 13.61 15.71 8.12
CA THR A 170 13.41 14.71 7.06
C THR A 170 11.95 14.30 6.90
N GLY A 171 11.14 14.44 7.94
CA GLY A 171 9.70 14.15 7.96
C GLY A 171 8.84 15.42 7.84
N VAL A 172 7.53 15.23 7.95
CA VAL A 172 6.57 16.33 8.00
C VAL A 172 6.68 17.06 9.34
N SER A 173 6.81 18.40 9.33
CA SER A 173 6.88 19.20 10.56
C SER A 173 5.58 19.12 11.35
N THR A 174 5.70 19.01 12.66
CA THR A 174 4.58 19.09 13.61
C THR A 174 4.20 20.52 13.95
N GLY A 175 5.05 21.49 13.62
CA GLY A 175 4.93 22.89 14.07
C GLY A 175 5.46 23.15 15.47
N LEU A 176 6.01 22.16 16.13
CA LEU A 176 6.61 22.23 17.45
C LEU A 176 8.12 21.95 17.31
N PRO A 177 8.99 22.98 17.35
CA PRO A 177 10.41 22.83 17.03
C PRO A 177 11.13 21.78 17.87
N ASP A 178 10.88 21.72 19.17
CA ASP A 178 11.52 20.74 20.05
C ASP A 178 11.08 19.31 19.74
N LEU A 179 9.81 19.13 19.39
CA LEU A 179 9.28 17.82 18.99
C LEU A 179 9.82 17.41 17.61
N ASP A 180 9.94 18.35 16.69
CA ASP A 180 10.50 18.12 15.37
C ASP A 180 11.98 17.73 15.43
N ILE A 181 12.76 18.34 16.33
CA ILE A 181 14.15 17.93 16.58
C ILE A 181 14.21 16.51 17.14
N MET A 182 13.34 16.17 18.11
CA MET A 182 13.32 14.83 18.72
C MET A 182 12.92 13.71 17.73
N LEU A 183 11.95 13.97 16.86
CA LEU A 183 11.38 12.98 15.93
C LEU A 183 12.00 13.02 14.54
N ALA A 184 12.78 14.06 14.21
CA ALA A 184 13.16 14.45 12.85
C ALA A 184 11.91 14.62 11.95
N GLY A 185 10.83 15.17 12.53
CA GLY A 185 9.51 15.26 11.93
C GLY A 185 8.73 13.94 11.89
N LEU A 186 7.52 13.97 11.33
CA LEU A 186 6.67 12.80 11.16
C LEU A 186 7.11 12.05 9.89
N ASN A 187 7.76 10.90 10.07
CA ASN A 187 8.35 10.15 8.98
C ASN A 187 7.37 9.13 8.36
N PRO A 188 7.44 8.86 7.05
CA PRO A 188 6.61 7.88 6.38
C PRO A 188 6.72 6.49 6.97
N GLY A 189 5.59 5.77 7.04
CA GLY A 189 5.52 4.38 7.51
C GLY A 189 5.64 4.21 9.02
N LYS A 190 5.73 5.29 9.80
CA LYS A 190 5.75 5.23 11.27
C LYS A 190 4.36 5.51 11.85
N LEU A 191 4.07 4.87 12.98
CA LEU A 191 2.90 5.13 13.81
C LEU A 191 3.33 5.95 15.02
N TYR A 192 2.70 7.12 15.22
CA TYR A 192 2.90 7.96 16.39
C TYR A 192 1.64 7.94 17.25
N ILE A 193 1.79 7.72 18.55
CA ILE A 193 0.68 7.64 19.50
C ILE A 193 0.78 8.82 20.46
N LEU A 194 -0.25 9.69 20.43
CA LEU A 194 -0.41 10.78 21.38
C LEU A 194 -1.40 10.36 22.48
N ALA A 195 -0.93 10.23 23.71
CA ALA A 195 -1.73 9.84 24.86
C ALA A 195 -1.77 10.92 25.92
N GLY A 196 -2.86 11.01 26.65
CA GLY A 196 -3.06 11.95 27.75
C GLY A 196 -4.38 11.69 28.48
N ARG A 197 -4.50 12.20 29.70
CA ARG A 197 -5.76 12.14 30.46
C ARG A 197 -6.85 12.94 29.76
N PRO A 198 -8.13 12.62 29.96
CA PRO A 198 -9.22 13.46 29.46
C PRO A 198 -9.07 14.92 29.83
N GLY A 199 -9.38 15.84 28.92
CA GLY A 199 -9.26 17.29 29.16
C GLY A 199 -7.87 17.89 29.02
N MET A 200 -6.81 17.10 28.81
CA MET A 200 -5.40 17.61 28.69
C MET A 200 -5.05 18.19 27.31
N GLY A 201 -6.02 18.37 26.41
CA GLY A 201 -5.78 19.00 25.12
C GLY A 201 -5.23 18.09 24.03
N LYS A 202 -5.26 16.76 24.19
CA LYS A 202 -4.78 15.77 23.20
C LYS A 202 -5.29 16.03 21.79
N SER A 203 -6.62 16.15 21.62
CA SER A 203 -7.24 16.39 20.32
C SER A 203 -6.94 17.79 19.78
N ALA A 204 -6.77 18.80 20.67
CA ALA A 204 -6.36 20.15 20.28
C ALA A 204 -4.93 20.15 19.70
N LEU A 205 -4.01 19.47 20.37
CA LEU A 205 -2.63 19.32 19.90
C LEU A 205 -2.56 18.58 18.57
N ALA A 206 -3.31 17.46 18.42
CA ALA A 206 -3.36 16.71 17.16
C ALA A 206 -3.90 17.57 16.01
N LEU A 207 -4.96 18.36 16.26
CA LEU A 207 -5.53 19.27 15.27
C LEU A 207 -4.57 20.40 14.91
N ASP A 208 -3.81 20.92 15.88
CA ASP A 208 -2.83 21.97 15.64
C ASP A 208 -1.66 21.48 14.78
N MET A 209 -1.15 20.27 15.05
CA MET A 209 -0.15 19.62 14.22
C MET A 209 -0.67 19.36 12.80
N ALA A 210 -1.92 18.87 12.67
CA ALA A 210 -2.56 18.62 11.38
C ALA A 210 -2.71 19.90 10.56
N ARG A 211 -3.13 20.99 11.20
CA ARG A 211 -3.27 22.32 10.60
C ARG A 211 -1.92 22.89 10.17
N HIS A 212 -0.88 22.74 10.99
CA HIS A 212 0.46 23.17 10.63
C HIS A 212 1.01 22.42 9.42
N ALA A 213 0.91 21.10 9.43
CA ALA A 213 1.40 20.23 8.35
C ALA A 213 0.69 20.48 7.00
N SER A 214 -0.60 20.84 7.03
CA SER A 214 -1.43 21.07 5.83
C SER A 214 -1.41 22.51 5.32
N ARG A 215 -0.64 23.40 5.94
CA ARG A 215 -0.70 24.84 5.68
C ARG A 215 -0.21 25.22 4.28
N GLY A 216 -0.98 26.05 3.58
CA GLY A 216 -0.66 26.56 2.25
C GLY A 216 -0.99 25.60 1.11
N LEU A 217 -0.82 26.07 -0.13
CA LEU A 217 -1.12 25.29 -1.34
C LEU A 217 -0.18 24.07 -1.51
N ASP A 218 1.06 24.20 -1.03
CA ASP A 218 2.08 23.14 -1.05
C ASP A 218 2.11 22.34 0.26
N GLY A 219 1.15 22.58 1.17
CA GLY A 219 1.02 21.86 2.43
C GLY A 219 0.79 20.38 2.22
N THR A 220 1.35 19.56 3.11
CA THR A 220 1.16 18.11 3.09
C THR A 220 -0.33 17.77 3.21
N PRO A 221 -0.90 16.93 2.32
CA PRO A 221 -2.28 16.48 2.46
C PRO A 221 -2.48 15.72 3.76
N VAL A 222 -3.36 16.20 4.62
CA VAL A 222 -3.68 15.60 5.92
C VAL A 222 -5.13 15.17 5.95
N LEU A 223 -5.38 13.92 6.32
CA LEU A 223 -6.72 13.38 6.55
C LEU A 223 -6.91 13.15 8.05
N PHE A 224 -7.83 13.91 8.64
CA PHE A 224 -8.15 13.89 10.06
C PHE A 224 -9.46 13.16 10.30
N PHE A 225 -9.41 12.01 10.95
CA PHE A 225 -10.61 11.28 11.38
C PHE A 225 -10.99 11.66 12.81
N SER A 226 -12.23 12.08 13.01
CA SER A 226 -12.76 12.44 14.33
C SER A 226 -13.95 11.57 14.68
N HIS A 227 -13.87 10.85 15.80
CA HIS A 227 -14.97 10.03 16.32
C HIS A 227 -15.68 10.68 17.51
N GLU A 228 -15.13 11.76 18.07
CA GLU A 228 -15.66 12.44 19.27
C GLU A 228 -16.30 13.80 18.93
N MET A 229 -15.78 14.49 17.91
CA MET A 229 -16.18 15.87 17.61
C MET A 229 -16.63 16.01 16.17
N PRO A 230 -17.77 16.70 15.89
CA PRO A 230 -18.21 17.02 14.55
C PRO A 230 -17.19 17.91 13.80
N ASP A 231 -17.24 17.85 12.47
CA ASP A 231 -16.40 18.66 11.57
C ASP A 231 -16.55 20.16 11.82
N VAL A 232 -17.77 20.65 12.06
CA VAL A 232 -18.06 22.05 12.37
C VAL A 232 -17.34 22.51 13.66
N GLU A 233 -17.29 21.68 14.71
CA GLU A 233 -16.59 22.01 15.94
C GLU A 233 -15.08 22.08 15.73
N LEU A 234 -14.52 21.14 14.95
CA LEU A 234 -13.11 21.14 14.58
C LEU A 234 -12.74 22.37 13.73
N ALA A 235 -13.59 22.73 12.77
CA ALA A 235 -13.43 23.92 11.94
C ALA A 235 -13.47 25.18 12.80
N GLN A 236 -14.42 25.30 13.74
CA GLN A 236 -14.52 26.43 14.66
C GLN A 236 -13.28 26.56 15.54
N ARG A 237 -12.77 25.45 16.10
CA ARG A 237 -11.53 25.43 16.87
C ARG A 237 -10.33 25.86 16.04
N SER A 238 -10.25 25.39 14.79
CA SER A 238 -9.19 25.77 13.85
C SER A 238 -9.22 27.25 13.52
N LEU A 239 -10.41 27.81 13.26
CA LEU A 239 -10.62 29.25 13.00
C LEU A 239 -10.20 30.11 14.21
N CYS A 240 -10.67 29.75 15.43
CA CYS A 240 -10.34 30.48 16.66
C CYS A 240 -8.85 30.42 16.94
N SER A 241 -8.21 29.27 16.75
CA SER A 241 -6.77 29.10 16.96
C SER A 241 -5.96 29.93 15.97
N GLU A 242 -6.27 29.86 14.66
CA GLU A 242 -5.57 30.61 13.61
C GLU A 242 -5.79 32.13 13.75
N GLY A 243 -7.03 32.56 14.04
CA GLY A 243 -7.39 33.97 14.23
C GLY A 243 -7.02 34.52 15.59
N ARG A 244 -6.46 33.69 16.49
CA ARG A 244 -6.16 34.06 17.88
C ARG A 244 -7.36 34.72 18.60
N VAL A 245 -8.54 34.12 18.40
CA VAL A 245 -9.80 34.50 19.03
C VAL A 245 -10.11 33.50 20.14
N ASP A 246 -10.57 33.98 21.29
CA ASP A 246 -10.97 33.09 22.37
C ASP A 246 -12.22 32.29 21.98
N GLY A 247 -12.07 30.97 21.96
CA GLY A 247 -13.16 30.05 21.60
C GLY A 247 -14.35 30.09 22.58
N ALA A 248 -14.15 30.50 23.84
CA ALA A 248 -15.23 30.71 24.78
C ALA A 248 -16.05 31.95 24.38
N VAL A 249 -15.40 33.02 24.02
CA VAL A 249 -16.04 34.28 23.56
C VAL A 249 -16.79 34.02 22.25
N ALA A 250 -16.19 33.24 21.32
CA ALA A 250 -16.87 32.88 20.08
C ALA A 250 -18.14 32.05 20.34
N ARG A 251 -18.11 31.14 21.31
CA ARG A 251 -19.24 30.25 21.64
C ARG A 251 -20.42 30.99 22.27
N ILE A 252 -20.18 31.99 23.11
CA ILE A 252 -21.22 32.76 23.78
C ILE A 252 -21.70 34.00 22.97
N GLY A 253 -21.14 34.23 21.79
CA GLY A 253 -21.53 35.36 20.92
C GLY A 253 -20.96 36.69 21.34
N GLY A 254 -19.90 36.73 22.18
CA GLY A 254 -19.29 37.95 22.68
C GLY A 254 -18.21 38.57 21.76
N MET A 255 -18.15 38.18 20.51
CA MET A 255 -17.14 38.61 19.53
C MET A 255 -17.30 40.06 19.11
N THR A 256 -16.18 40.79 19.00
CA THR A 256 -16.11 42.13 18.46
C THR A 256 -15.95 42.13 16.93
N SER A 257 -16.13 43.29 16.29
CA SER A 257 -15.86 43.46 14.86
C SER A 257 -14.40 43.14 14.50
N ALA A 258 -13.46 43.42 15.40
CA ALA A 258 -12.06 43.07 15.21
C ALA A 258 -11.84 41.53 15.25
N ASP A 259 -12.59 40.80 16.08
CA ASP A 259 -12.55 39.34 16.12
C ASP A 259 -13.05 38.74 14.81
N PHE A 260 -14.15 39.27 14.27
CA PHE A 260 -14.67 38.84 12.98
C PHE A 260 -13.69 39.10 11.84
N SER A 261 -12.96 40.24 11.85
CA SER A 261 -11.92 40.49 10.85
C SER A 261 -10.81 39.43 10.93
N ARG A 262 -10.31 39.16 12.15
CA ARG A 262 -9.27 38.11 12.35
C ARG A 262 -9.72 36.70 11.96
N LEU A 263 -10.99 36.37 12.21
CA LEU A 263 -11.55 35.10 11.77
C LEU A 263 -11.69 35.05 10.24
N GLY A 264 -11.98 36.16 9.57
CA GLY A 264 -11.98 36.26 8.11
C GLY A 264 -10.60 35.98 7.51
N ASP A 265 -9.54 36.57 8.09
CA ASP A 265 -8.16 36.32 7.66
C ASP A 265 -7.79 34.85 7.90
N ALA A 266 -8.14 34.29 9.07
CA ALA A 266 -7.93 32.89 9.40
C ALA A 266 -8.66 31.94 8.43
N ALA A 267 -9.90 32.29 8.04
CA ALA A 267 -10.66 31.50 7.07
C ALA A 267 -9.95 31.46 5.72
N ASN A 268 -9.37 32.55 5.23
CA ASN A 268 -8.60 32.57 4.00
C ASN A 268 -7.37 31.64 4.07
N VAL A 269 -6.66 31.61 5.19
CA VAL A 269 -5.51 30.72 5.40
C VAL A 269 -5.95 29.26 5.41
N LEU A 270 -7.00 28.94 6.15
CA LEU A 270 -7.50 27.56 6.26
C LEU A 270 -8.13 27.06 4.95
N HIS A 271 -8.73 27.94 4.15
CA HIS A 271 -9.29 27.58 2.84
C HIS A 271 -8.22 27.14 1.84
N GLN A 272 -6.98 27.61 2.00
CA GLN A 272 -5.84 27.22 1.18
C GLN A 272 -5.10 25.98 1.75
N SER A 273 -5.54 25.44 2.89
CA SER A 273 -4.89 24.29 3.50
C SER A 273 -5.34 22.96 2.88
N ASN A 274 -4.44 21.98 2.86
CA ASN A 274 -4.72 20.62 2.42
C ASN A 274 -5.20 19.73 3.58
N LEU A 275 -6.08 20.25 4.46
CA LEU A 275 -6.67 19.52 5.58
C LEU A 275 -8.06 19.00 5.24
N TRP A 276 -8.23 17.69 5.37
CA TRP A 276 -9.50 17.00 5.15
C TRP A 276 -9.99 16.41 6.46
N ILE A 277 -11.25 16.64 6.80
CA ILE A 277 -11.87 16.15 8.04
C ILE A 277 -12.95 15.14 7.69
N ASP A 278 -12.97 14.04 8.43
CA ASP A 278 -14.01 13.01 8.35
C ASP A 278 -14.51 12.72 9.76
N ASP A 279 -15.75 13.09 10.04
CA ASP A 279 -16.39 12.96 11.34
C ASP A 279 -17.38 11.78 11.41
N THR A 280 -17.25 10.81 10.51
CA THR A 280 -18.08 9.60 10.54
C THR A 280 -17.96 8.89 11.89
N PRO A 281 -19.06 8.74 12.67
CA PRO A 281 -18.97 8.36 14.09
C PRO A 281 -18.45 6.94 14.34
N VAL A 282 -18.76 6.01 13.44
CA VAL A 282 -18.34 4.60 13.55
C VAL A 282 -17.66 4.18 12.27
N MET A 283 -16.36 3.94 12.34
CA MET A 283 -15.58 3.52 11.20
C MET A 283 -14.71 2.33 11.56
N THR A 284 -14.69 1.32 10.69
CA THR A 284 -13.75 0.19 10.82
C THR A 284 -12.36 0.59 10.34
N ALA A 285 -11.33 -0.11 10.79
CA ALA A 285 -9.97 0.09 10.30
C ALA A 285 -9.88 -0.06 8.77
N ALA A 286 -10.66 -0.99 8.18
CA ALA A 286 -10.77 -1.15 6.74
C ALA A 286 -11.40 0.08 6.06
N GLY A 287 -12.43 0.69 6.66
CA GLY A 287 -13.06 1.91 6.18
C GLY A 287 -12.09 3.10 6.18
N ILE A 288 -11.34 3.29 7.26
CA ILE A 288 -10.28 4.31 7.36
C ILE A 288 -9.24 4.09 6.26
N ALA A 289 -8.74 2.86 6.11
CA ALA A 289 -7.77 2.53 5.08
C ALA A 289 -8.30 2.77 3.66
N ALA A 290 -9.57 2.45 3.37
CA ALA A 290 -10.20 2.68 2.08
C ALA A 290 -10.29 4.17 1.75
N LYS A 291 -10.75 5.01 2.70
CA LYS A 291 -10.84 6.47 2.54
C LYS A 291 -9.45 7.10 2.34
N ALA A 292 -8.45 6.68 3.13
CA ALA A 292 -7.08 7.16 2.98
C ALA A 292 -6.46 6.78 1.62
N LYS A 293 -6.69 5.54 1.15
CA LYS A 293 -6.25 5.09 -0.19
C LYS A 293 -6.95 5.86 -1.32
N ALA A 294 -8.23 6.16 -1.18
CA ALA A 294 -8.99 6.94 -2.17
C ALA A 294 -8.47 8.38 -2.28
N MET A 295 -8.12 9.00 -1.15
CA MET A 295 -7.56 10.35 -1.11
C MET A 295 -6.17 10.42 -1.73
N LYS A 296 -5.32 9.40 -1.53
CA LYS A 296 -3.97 9.34 -2.12
C LYS A 296 -3.98 9.29 -3.66
N LYS A 297 -5.12 8.99 -4.29
CA LYS A 297 -5.27 8.93 -5.75
C LYS A 297 -5.72 10.25 -6.37
N LYS A 298 -6.15 11.22 -5.57
CA LYS A 298 -6.48 12.58 -6.00
C LYS A 298 -5.23 13.45 -5.96
#